data_212297568cd10b3411774f52959fbafb
#
_entry.id   212297568cd10b3411774f52959fbafb
#
_cell.length_a   1.000
_cell.length_b   1.000
_cell.length_c   1.000
_cell.angle_alpha   90.00
_cell.angle_beta   90.00
_cell.angle_gamma   90.00
#
_symmetry.space_group_name_H-M   'P 1'
#
loop_
_entity.id
_entity.type
_entity.pdbx_description
1 polymer ?
#
loop_
_entity_poly.entity_id
_entity_poly.type
_entity_poly.pdbx_seq_one_letter_code
_entity_poly.pdbx_strand_id
1 'polypeptide(L)'
;MSTIVTRSGKGSALTHTEGDANFNNLNNDKVETPLTGNFDCSDQVVLAPQLKDYKETVHALGSTDSPTLTVANGNVQSVTISSGLSLPAFSDAATGQSMTLIVSGSGNASGTGAYKFAGGNKTLTNDSVVSIFFDGTTYFTSIATDFQA
;
A
#
# COMPACT_ATOMS: atom_id res chain seq x y z
N MET A 1 18.81 -15.75 -6.14
CA MET A 1 18.53 -16.98 -5.38
C MET A 1 19.80 -17.80 -5.33
N SER A 2 20.28 -18.09 -4.14
CA SER A 2 21.51 -18.87 -3.96
C SER A 2 21.28 -20.35 -4.27
N THR A 3 22.27 -21.00 -4.87
CA THR A 3 22.17 -22.41 -5.26
C THR A 3 22.75 -23.29 -4.17
N ILE A 4 21.97 -24.24 -3.67
CA ILE A 4 22.42 -25.25 -2.72
C ILE A 4 22.88 -26.50 -3.50
N VAL A 5 24.12 -26.92 -3.31
CA VAL A 5 24.64 -28.16 -3.89
C VAL A 5 24.28 -29.32 -2.99
N THR A 6 23.47 -30.26 -3.49
CA THR A 6 23.09 -31.46 -2.73
C THR A 6 23.99 -32.65 -3.09
N ARG A 7 24.26 -33.53 -2.13
CA ARG A 7 25.01 -34.75 -2.37
C ARG A 7 24.32 -35.64 -3.43
N SER A 8 23.01 -35.71 -3.44
CA SER A 8 22.23 -36.46 -4.43
C SER A 8 22.40 -35.86 -5.84
N GLY A 9 22.33 -34.53 -5.98
CA GLY A 9 22.51 -33.86 -7.28
C GLY A 9 23.94 -33.98 -7.82
N LYS A 10 24.94 -34.01 -6.94
CA LYS A 10 26.34 -34.18 -7.30
C LYS A 10 26.74 -35.64 -7.61
N GLY A 11 26.06 -36.62 -7.01
CA GLY A 11 26.41 -38.05 -7.13
C GLY A 11 27.66 -38.49 -6.35
N SER A 12 28.26 -37.59 -5.55
CA SER A 12 29.45 -37.84 -4.72
C SER A 12 29.37 -37.07 -3.40
N ALA A 13 30.32 -37.29 -2.49
CA ALA A 13 30.42 -36.53 -1.26
C ALA A 13 30.67 -35.04 -1.56
N LEU A 14 30.09 -34.16 -0.75
CA LEU A 14 30.35 -32.74 -0.80
C LEU A 14 31.80 -32.49 -0.33
N THR A 15 32.48 -31.59 -0.99
CA THR A 15 33.77 -31.04 -0.52
C THR A 15 33.53 -30.07 0.63
N HIS A 16 34.58 -29.75 1.40
CA HIS A 16 34.49 -28.71 2.44
C HIS A 16 34.02 -27.35 1.84
N THR A 17 34.58 -26.96 0.70
CA THR A 17 34.19 -25.71 0.01
C THR A 17 32.72 -25.68 -0.38
N GLU A 18 32.16 -26.79 -0.86
CA GLU A 18 30.73 -26.88 -1.20
C GLU A 18 29.84 -26.87 0.06
N GLY A 19 30.30 -27.48 1.16
CA GLY A 19 29.65 -27.40 2.45
C GLY A 19 29.61 -25.97 2.97
N ASP A 20 30.73 -25.28 2.99
CA ASP A 20 30.84 -23.91 3.43
C ASP A 20 30.03 -22.97 2.53
N ALA A 21 30.02 -23.18 1.22
CA ALA A 21 29.18 -22.43 0.29
C ALA A 21 27.70 -22.63 0.55
N ASN A 22 27.25 -23.85 0.87
CA ASN A 22 25.87 -24.13 1.23
C ASN A 22 25.44 -23.38 2.50
N PHE A 23 26.30 -23.38 3.54
CA PHE A 23 26.02 -22.63 4.78
C PHE A 23 25.96 -21.12 4.52
N ASN A 24 26.90 -20.58 3.74
CA ASN A 24 26.88 -19.17 3.37
C ASN A 24 25.66 -18.80 2.56
N ASN A 25 25.22 -19.65 1.62
CA ASN A 25 24.00 -19.44 0.84
C ASN A 25 22.76 -19.44 1.71
N LEU A 26 22.64 -20.42 2.64
CA LEU A 26 21.53 -20.44 3.60
C LEU A 26 21.53 -19.23 4.52
N ASN A 27 22.72 -18.78 4.94
CA ASN A 27 22.84 -17.58 5.78
C ASN A 27 22.46 -16.31 5.02
N ASN A 28 22.83 -16.21 3.74
CA ASN A 28 22.51 -15.04 2.91
C ASN A 28 21.03 -15.02 2.46
N ASP A 29 20.38 -16.17 2.37
CA ASP A 29 18.98 -16.26 1.94
C ASP A 29 17.97 -16.13 3.11
N LYS A 30 18.43 -16.18 4.36
CA LYS A 30 17.55 -15.94 5.51
C LYS A 30 17.32 -14.44 5.72
N VAL A 31 16.15 -14.13 6.23
CA VAL A 31 15.85 -12.76 6.67
C VAL A 31 16.64 -12.48 7.95
N GLU A 32 17.66 -11.65 7.85
CA GLU A 32 18.45 -11.19 9.01
C GLU A 32 17.97 -9.84 9.52
N THR A 33 18.05 -9.66 10.81
CA THR A 33 17.79 -8.37 11.46
C THR A 33 19.09 -7.69 11.88
N PRO A 34 19.24 -6.37 11.64
CA PRO A 34 18.31 -5.50 10.93
C PRO A 34 18.34 -5.69 9.41
N LEU A 35 17.15 -5.65 8.78
CA LEU A 35 17.06 -5.61 7.32
C LEU A 35 17.63 -4.28 6.82
N THR A 36 18.61 -4.33 5.92
CA THR A 36 19.22 -3.13 5.33
C THR A 36 18.56 -2.70 4.02
N GLY A 37 17.57 -3.45 3.55
CA GLY A 37 16.80 -3.19 2.34
C GLY A 37 15.32 -3.49 2.51
N ASN A 38 14.55 -3.33 1.44
CA ASN A 38 13.13 -3.65 1.44
C ASN A 38 12.91 -5.16 1.59
N PHE A 39 11.96 -5.54 2.42
CA PHE A 39 11.47 -6.92 2.51
C PHE A 39 10.27 -7.07 1.59
N ASP A 40 10.47 -7.73 0.46
CA ASP A 40 9.41 -8.04 -0.50
C ASP A 40 8.88 -9.45 -0.22
N CYS A 41 7.61 -9.51 0.19
CA CYS A 41 6.91 -10.76 0.45
C CYS A 41 6.34 -11.41 -0.82
N SER A 42 6.46 -10.79 -1.99
CA SER A 42 5.96 -11.31 -3.29
C SER A 42 4.55 -11.89 -3.20
N ASP A 43 3.60 -11.09 -2.72
CA ASP A 43 2.18 -11.45 -2.50
C ASP A 43 1.93 -12.59 -1.48
N GLN A 44 2.94 -12.95 -0.68
CA GLN A 44 2.75 -13.92 0.40
C GLN A 44 2.14 -13.26 1.64
N VAL A 45 1.33 -14.03 2.36
CA VAL A 45 0.72 -13.59 3.60
C VAL A 45 1.74 -13.57 4.74
N VAL A 46 1.88 -12.43 5.41
CA VAL A 46 2.61 -12.34 6.68
C VAL A 46 1.62 -12.58 7.81
N LEU A 47 1.69 -13.73 8.46
CA LEU A 47 0.78 -14.09 9.55
C LEU A 47 1.16 -13.38 10.85
N ALA A 48 0.16 -12.76 11.50
CA ALA A 48 0.26 -12.09 12.79
C ALA A 48 1.47 -11.14 12.92
N PRO A 49 1.69 -10.21 11.96
CA PRO A 49 2.80 -9.28 12.06
C PRO A 49 2.58 -8.32 13.23
N GLN A 50 3.63 -8.05 14.00
CA GLN A 50 3.65 -6.95 14.96
C GLN A 50 4.49 -5.82 14.37
N LEU A 51 3.83 -4.75 13.92
CA LEU A 51 4.49 -3.58 13.34
C LEU A 51 4.64 -2.49 14.42
N LYS A 52 5.88 -2.08 14.68
CA LYS A 52 6.21 -0.97 15.55
C LYS A 52 6.75 0.18 14.69
N ASP A 53 6.34 1.41 14.99
CA ASP A 53 6.77 2.62 14.30
C ASP A 53 6.46 2.56 12.78
N TYR A 54 5.28 2.01 12.44
CA TYR A 54 4.81 1.93 11.05
C TYR A 54 4.64 3.33 10.45
N LYS A 55 5.20 3.52 9.27
CA LYS A 55 5.11 4.75 8.49
C LYS A 55 4.78 4.43 7.04
N GLU A 56 3.73 5.04 6.52
CA GLU A 56 3.42 5.02 5.09
C GLU A 56 4.01 6.24 4.38
N THR A 57 4.44 6.06 3.13
CA THR A 57 4.83 7.18 2.28
C THR A 57 3.58 7.79 1.67
N VAL A 58 3.40 9.10 1.82
CA VAL A 58 2.31 9.82 1.17
C VAL A 58 2.67 10.06 -0.29
N HIS A 59 1.89 9.49 -1.21
CA HIS A 59 2.06 9.71 -2.64
C HIS A 59 1.31 10.97 -3.09
N ALA A 60 2.03 11.95 -3.66
CA ALA A 60 1.44 13.19 -4.14
C ALA A 60 0.88 13.06 -5.56
N LEU A 61 -0.42 13.26 -5.71
CA LEU A 61 -1.13 13.23 -7.01
C LEU A 61 -1.06 14.59 -7.75
N GLY A 62 -0.50 15.62 -7.08
CA GLY A 62 -0.44 16.97 -7.63
C GLY A 62 -1.76 17.73 -7.56
N SER A 63 -1.95 18.71 -8.46
CA SER A 63 -3.14 19.57 -8.49
C SER A 63 -4.10 19.08 -9.58
N THR A 64 -5.24 18.51 -9.17
CA THR A 64 -6.28 18.00 -10.08
C THR A 64 -7.59 17.77 -9.35
N ASP A 65 -8.70 18.05 -10.02
CA ASP A 65 -10.05 17.75 -9.53
C ASP A 65 -10.51 16.31 -9.86
N SER A 66 -9.74 15.57 -10.67
CA SER A 66 -10.01 14.20 -11.09
C SER A 66 -8.73 13.37 -11.02
N PRO A 67 -8.27 13.01 -9.81
CA PRO A 67 -7.04 12.22 -9.65
C PRO A 67 -7.23 10.78 -10.14
N THR A 68 -6.14 10.17 -10.59
CA THR A 68 -6.11 8.71 -10.78
C THR A 68 -5.67 8.06 -9.48
N LEU A 69 -6.57 7.30 -8.85
CA LEU A 69 -6.29 6.59 -7.62
C LEU A 69 -5.87 5.16 -7.90
N THR A 70 -4.73 4.74 -7.37
CA THR A 70 -4.20 3.37 -7.48
C THR A 70 -3.54 2.97 -6.17
N VAL A 71 -3.81 1.77 -5.69
CA VAL A 71 -3.17 1.24 -4.47
C VAL A 71 -1.70 0.88 -4.69
N ALA A 72 -1.27 0.71 -5.94
CA ALA A 72 0.14 0.53 -6.29
C ALA A 72 1.03 1.71 -5.84
N ASN A 73 0.48 2.90 -5.69
CA ASN A 73 1.17 4.09 -5.17
C ASN A 73 1.13 4.21 -3.64
N GLY A 74 0.58 3.24 -2.95
CA GLY A 74 0.37 3.24 -1.51
C GLY A 74 -1.04 3.66 -1.10
N ASN A 75 -1.41 3.31 0.13
CA ASN A 75 -2.76 3.54 0.65
C ASN A 75 -2.98 4.97 1.15
N VAL A 76 -1.93 5.78 1.28
CA VAL A 76 -2.02 7.19 1.68
C VAL A 76 -1.57 8.07 0.52
N GLN A 77 -2.51 8.86 0.00
CA GLN A 77 -2.24 9.75 -1.13
C GLN A 77 -2.70 11.17 -0.80
N SER A 78 -2.17 12.17 -1.51
CA SER A 78 -2.55 13.57 -1.34
C SER A 78 -2.87 14.23 -2.67
N VAL A 79 -3.84 15.15 -2.66
CA VAL A 79 -4.26 15.89 -3.85
C VAL A 79 -4.62 17.33 -3.49
N THR A 80 -4.33 18.25 -4.38
CA THR A 80 -4.82 19.63 -4.31
C THR A 80 -5.94 19.80 -5.33
N ILE A 81 -7.11 20.28 -4.87
CA ILE A 81 -8.28 20.51 -5.72
C ILE A 81 -8.57 22.01 -5.86
N SER A 82 -9.27 22.39 -6.91
CA SER A 82 -9.67 23.77 -7.18
C SER A 82 -11.17 24.03 -7.08
N SER A 83 -12.02 23.05 -7.40
CA SER A 83 -13.47 23.24 -7.44
C SER A 83 -14.29 22.05 -6.93
N GLY A 84 -13.66 20.92 -6.70
CA GLY A 84 -14.31 19.69 -6.24
C GLY A 84 -13.43 18.48 -6.51
N LEU A 85 -13.87 17.33 -6.06
CA LEU A 85 -13.12 16.08 -6.17
C LEU A 85 -13.97 15.02 -6.85
N SER A 86 -13.58 14.59 -8.03
CA SER A 86 -14.17 13.44 -8.71
C SER A 86 -13.36 12.18 -8.42
N LEU A 87 -13.91 11.30 -7.59
CA LEU A 87 -13.28 10.04 -7.21
C LEU A 87 -13.56 8.98 -8.28
N PRO A 88 -12.53 8.49 -8.98
CA PRO A 88 -12.68 7.39 -9.93
C PRO A 88 -12.78 6.06 -9.19
N ALA A 89 -13.23 5.01 -9.88
CA ALA A 89 -13.02 3.65 -9.40
C ALA A 89 -11.50 3.34 -9.39
N PHE A 90 -11.04 2.64 -8.37
CA PHE A 90 -9.66 2.16 -8.35
C PHE A 90 -9.53 0.97 -9.30
N SER A 91 -8.60 1.03 -10.23
CA SER A 91 -8.42 -0.04 -11.21
C SER A 91 -7.78 -1.30 -10.63
N ASP A 92 -7.11 -1.18 -9.49
CA ASP A 92 -6.29 -2.20 -8.84
C ASP A 92 -6.69 -2.51 -7.39
N ALA A 93 -7.85 -2.01 -6.93
CA ALA A 93 -8.33 -2.29 -5.58
C ALA A 93 -8.82 -3.74 -5.44
N ALA A 94 -8.33 -4.42 -4.42
CA ALA A 94 -8.83 -5.71 -3.97
C ALA A 94 -9.94 -5.55 -2.91
N THR A 95 -10.78 -6.56 -2.76
CA THR A 95 -11.77 -6.62 -1.69
C THR A 95 -11.11 -6.47 -0.32
N GLY A 96 -11.62 -5.57 0.52
CA GLY A 96 -11.01 -5.24 1.82
C GLY A 96 -9.97 -4.12 1.76
N GLN A 97 -9.74 -3.52 0.62
CA GLN A 97 -8.76 -2.45 0.44
C GLN A 97 -9.22 -1.14 1.08
N SER A 98 -8.32 -0.50 1.81
CA SER A 98 -8.52 0.85 2.36
C SER A 98 -7.60 1.86 1.69
N MET A 99 -8.05 3.10 1.58
CA MET A 99 -7.24 4.24 1.13
C MET A 99 -7.59 5.48 1.96
N THR A 100 -6.58 6.28 2.24
CA THR A 100 -6.69 7.61 2.84
C THR A 100 -6.22 8.64 1.83
N LEU A 101 -7.10 9.61 1.51
CA LEU A 101 -6.75 10.72 0.65
C LEU A 101 -6.76 12.02 1.44
N ILE A 102 -5.63 12.70 1.48
CA ILE A 102 -5.47 14.03 2.07
C ILE A 102 -5.78 15.05 0.98
N VAL A 103 -6.75 15.92 1.22
CA VAL A 103 -7.25 16.85 0.21
C VAL A 103 -7.02 18.29 0.68
N SER A 104 -6.26 19.05 -0.09
CA SER A 104 -6.13 20.50 0.08
C SER A 104 -7.02 21.21 -0.95
N GLY A 105 -7.82 22.18 -0.49
CA GLY A 105 -8.81 22.89 -1.30
C GLY A 105 -10.24 22.59 -0.87
N SER A 106 -11.19 23.25 -1.50
CA SER A 106 -12.61 23.20 -1.10
C SER A 106 -13.52 22.82 -2.26
N GLY A 107 -14.66 22.22 -1.97
CA GLY A 107 -15.66 21.86 -2.96
C GLY A 107 -16.53 20.69 -2.51
N ASN A 108 -17.06 19.94 -3.46
CA ASN A 108 -17.83 18.74 -3.16
C ASN A 108 -17.14 17.52 -3.79
N ALA A 109 -17.11 16.43 -3.04
CA ALA A 109 -16.72 15.14 -3.56
C ALA A 109 -17.87 14.52 -4.37
N SER A 110 -17.51 13.88 -5.47
CA SER A 110 -18.40 13.01 -6.25
C SER A 110 -17.68 11.71 -6.52
N GLY A 111 -18.39 10.62 -6.70
CA GLY A 111 -17.79 9.33 -7.03
C GLY A 111 -18.45 8.76 -8.28
N THR A 112 -17.65 8.19 -9.17
CA THR A 112 -18.14 7.41 -10.29
C THR A 112 -18.37 5.97 -9.84
N GLY A 113 -19.53 5.40 -10.18
CA GLY A 113 -19.88 4.03 -9.80
C GLY A 113 -20.48 3.90 -8.39
N ALA A 114 -20.00 2.93 -7.62
CA ALA A 114 -20.65 2.49 -6.39
C ALA A 114 -20.15 3.21 -5.10
N TYR A 115 -19.90 4.52 -5.17
CA TYR A 115 -19.52 5.30 -3.99
C TYR A 115 -20.71 5.59 -3.07
N LYS A 116 -20.56 5.28 -1.78
CA LYS A 116 -21.51 5.62 -0.72
C LYS A 116 -20.84 6.49 0.34
N PHE A 117 -21.34 7.70 0.49
CA PHE A 117 -20.82 8.67 1.45
C PHE A 117 -21.55 8.57 2.80
N ALA A 118 -20.80 8.50 3.89
CA ALA A 118 -21.32 8.45 5.24
C ALA A 118 -22.19 9.68 5.52
N GLY A 119 -23.44 9.45 5.96
CA GLY A 119 -24.41 10.53 6.20
C GLY A 119 -24.77 11.36 4.96
N GLY A 120 -24.37 10.94 3.76
CA GLY A 120 -24.52 11.71 2.53
C GLY A 120 -23.60 12.94 2.43
N ASN A 121 -22.68 13.13 3.38
CA ASN A 121 -21.76 14.28 3.37
C ASN A 121 -20.74 14.15 2.25
N LYS A 122 -20.67 15.17 1.41
CA LYS A 122 -19.73 15.28 0.28
C LYS A 122 -18.90 16.56 0.32
N THR A 123 -19.08 17.37 1.36
CA THR A 123 -18.41 18.66 1.49
C THR A 123 -16.94 18.44 1.84
N LEU A 124 -16.08 19.12 1.11
CA LEU A 124 -14.64 19.25 1.35
C LEU A 124 -14.35 20.71 1.70
N THR A 125 -13.61 20.87 2.77
CA THR A 125 -12.99 22.15 3.14
C THR A 125 -11.48 22.02 2.94
N ASN A 126 -10.76 23.13 3.07
CA ASN A 126 -9.31 23.06 3.06
C ASN A 126 -8.84 22.08 4.15
N ASP A 127 -7.86 21.22 3.81
CA ASP A 127 -7.32 20.20 4.70
C ASP A 127 -8.35 19.16 5.16
N SER A 128 -9.05 18.57 4.21
CA SER A 128 -9.95 17.44 4.43
C SER A 128 -9.23 16.10 4.34
N VAL A 129 -9.72 15.10 5.08
CA VAL A 129 -9.29 13.70 4.96
C VAL A 129 -10.47 12.86 4.49
N VAL A 130 -10.27 12.17 3.38
CA VAL A 130 -11.23 11.24 2.79
C VAL A 130 -10.75 9.82 3.03
N SER A 131 -11.51 9.06 3.82
CA SER A 131 -11.24 7.64 4.06
C SER A 131 -12.17 6.81 3.19
N ILE A 132 -11.61 5.85 2.47
CA ILE A 132 -12.33 5.01 1.51
C ILE A 132 -12.03 3.55 1.86
N PHE A 133 -13.08 2.73 1.92
CA PHE A 133 -12.99 1.28 2.06
C PHE A 133 -13.74 0.62 0.91
N PHE A 134 -13.12 -0.34 0.24
CA PHE A 134 -13.69 -1.09 -0.86
C PHE A 134 -14.03 -2.53 -0.43
N ASP A 135 -15.31 -2.91 -0.52
CA ASP A 135 -15.78 -4.25 -0.14
C ASP A 135 -15.77 -5.26 -1.30
N GLY A 136 -15.24 -4.87 -2.46
CA GLY A 136 -15.28 -5.64 -3.70
C GLY A 136 -16.37 -5.19 -4.67
N THR A 137 -17.30 -4.32 -4.23
CA THR A 137 -18.43 -3.82 -5.02
C THR A 137 -18.68 -2.34 -4.78
N THR A 138 -18.59 -1.91 -3.52
CA THR A 138 -18.95 -0.57 -3.06
C THR A 138 -17.77 0.11 -2.39
N TYR A 139 -17.59 1.39 -2.67
CA TYR A 139 -16.64 2.27 -2.00
C TYR A 139 -17.34 3.01 -0.87
N PHE A 140 -17.19 2.56 0.37
CA PHE A 140 -17.69 3.25 1.56
C PHE A 140 -16.73 4.38 1.91
N THR A 141 -17.25 5.61 1.93
CA THR A 141 -16.45 6.81 2.02
C THR A 141 -16.91 7.68 3.17
N SER A 142 -15.98 8.14 3.98
CA SER A 142 -16.19 9.17 4.98
C SER A 142 -15.27 10.35 4.74
N ILE A 143 -15.75 11.56 5.04
CA ILE A 143 -15.00 12.81 4.89
C ILE A 143 -14.95 13.49 6.25
N ALA A 144 -13.74 13.72 6.73
CA ALA A 144 -13.46 14.57 7.88
C ALA A 144 -12.92 15.91 7.39
N THR A 145 -13.46 17.00 7.93
CA THR A 145 -13.15 18.39 7.55
C THR A 145 -12.80 19.21 8.78
N ASP A 146 -12.45 20.48 8.56
CA ASP A 146 -12.23 21.47 9.61
C ASP A 146 -11.11 21.12 10.58
N PHE A 147 -10.00 20.57 10.06
CA PHE A 147 -8.79 20.41 10.84
C PHE A 147 -8.20 21.78 11.17
N GLN A 148 -8.28 22.17 12.44
CA GLN A 148 -7.81 23.48 12.92
C GLN A 148 -6.50 23.32 13.69
N ALA A 149 -5.62 24.32 13.54
CA ALA A 149 -4.36 24.39 14.26
C ALA A 149 -4.57 24.93 15.70
#